data_952e075d58d762fd6835f1540c533a0a
#
_entry.id   952e075d58d762fd6835f1540c533a0a
#
_cell.length_a   1.000
_cell.length_b   1.000
_cell.length_c   1.000
_cell.angle_alpha   90.00
_cell.angle_beta   90.00
_cell.angle_gamma   90.00
#
_symmetry.space_group_name_H-M   'P 1'
#
loop_
_entity.id
_entity.type
_entity.pdbx_description
1 polymer ?
#
loop_
_entity_poly.entity_id
_entity_poly.type
_entity_poly.pdbx_seq_one_letter_code
_entity_poly.pdbx_strand_id
1 'polypeptide(L)'
;MIKRQSLLVLTALIVYSGVIAAQQTMVTATVAVMSGKKTKSHNASDVVIWLSSTDGAVIKPAAVNQSSRPRLLQKDKSFQPHILVVPVGSLVQFPNRDPFFHNVFSLFEGKRFDLGLYETGSTRDVLFDKPGISYIFCNIHAEMSAVVIALSTPYYGISDRRGQIVIPDVPPGRYTLRVWYEGALPDALSALTREITIGNATSAIGLLRVPASNPTQEHKNLYGRDYTPPAPASPTYEHP
;
A
#
# COMPACT_ATOMS: atom_id res chain seq x y z
N MET A 1 66.34 49.18 -28.74
CA MET A 1 64.95 49.29 -28.26
C MET A 1 64.35 47.90 -28.24
N ILE A 2 64.29 47.28 -27.07
CA ILE A 2 63.77 45.90 -26.88
C ILE A 2 62.39 46.05 -26.28
N LYS A 3 61.31 45.67 -27.02
CA LYS A 3 59.94 45.62 -26.52
C LYS A 3 59.74 44.35 -25.69
N ARG A 4 59.47 44.51 -24.39
CA ARG A 4 59.01 43.43 -23.50
C ARG A 4 57.52 43.19 -23.75
N GLN A 5 57.17 42.01 -24.23
CA GLN A 5 55.79 41.53 -24.25
C GLN A 5 55.50 40.89 -22.90
N SER A 6 54.52 41.44 -22.17
CA SER A 6 53.99 40.83 -20.94
C SER A 6 52.94 39.80 -21.30
N LEU A 7 53.21 38.54 -20.95
CA LEU A 7 52.29 37.44 -21.10
C LEU A 7 51.35 37.38 -19.88
N LEU A 8 50.10 37.75 -20.05
CA LEU A 8 49.06 37.59 -19.04
C LEU A 8 48.59 36.12 -19.03
N VAL A 9 48.96 35.37 -18.00
CA VAL A 9 48.42 34.03 -17.75
C VAL A 9 47.08 34.15 -17.03
N LEU A 10 45.99 33.88 -17.73
CA LEU A 10 44.66 33.86 -17.19
C LEU A 10 44.41 32.46 -16.59
N THR A 11 44.51 32.32 -15.27
CA THR A 11 44.16 31.08 -14.55
C THR A 11 42.63 30.98 -14.43
N ALA A 12 42.00 30.13 -15.23
CA ALA A 12 40.59 29.80 -15.13
C ALA A 12 40.38 28.87 -13.91
N LEU A 13 39.71 29.37 -12.89
CA LEU A 13 39.28 28.59 -11.74
C LEU A 13 38.05 27.78 -12.16
N ILE A 14 38.21 26.47 -12.41
CA ILE A 14 37.10 25.54 -12.65
C ILE A 14 36.50 25.20 -11.30
N VAL A 15 35.36 25.83 -10.98
CA VAL A 15 34.53 25.44 -9.83
C VAL A 15 33.81 24.15 -10.17
N TYR A 16 34.30 23.03 -9.67
CA TYR A 16 33.59 21.76 -9.74
C TYR A 16 32.39 21.79 -8.78
N SER A 17 31.21 22.10 -9.30
CA SER A 17 29.97 21.94 -8.58
C SER A 17 29.66 20.43 -8.49
N GLY A 18 30.19 19.79 -7.45
CA GLY A 18 29.83 18.39 -7.15
C GLY A 18 28.32 18.30 -6.86
N VAL A 19 27.58 17.71 -7.77
CA VAL A 19 26.21 17.28 -7.48
C VAL A 19 26.34 16.16 -6.45
N ILE A 20 26.10 16.48 -5.16
CA ILE A 20 25.95 15.47 -4.12
C ILE A 20 24.68 14.73 -4.47
N ALA A 21 24.80 13.57 -5.16
CA ALA A 21 23.71 12.64 -5.32
C ALA A 21 23.32 12.20 -3.89
N ALA A 22 22.12 12.57 -3.46
CA ALA A 22 21.57 12.11 -2.19
C ALA A 22 21.59 10.57 -2.24
N GLN A 23 22.36 9.95 -1.36
CA GLN A 23 22.51 8.51 -1.30
C GLN A 23 21.15 7.93 -0.88
N GLN A 24 20.46 7.30 -1.82
CA GLN A 24 19.15 6.68 -1.58
C GLN A 24 19.36 5.46 -0.67
N THR A 25 18.74 5.51 0.49
CA THR A 25 18.89 4.46 1.49
C THR A 25 17.80 3.41 1.31
N MET A 26 18.19 2.17 1.18
CA MET A 26 17.29 1.03 1.17
C MET A 26 17.00 0.59 2.61
N VAL A 27 15.74 0.51 2.98
CA VAL A 27 15.32 -0.02 4.28
C VAL A 27 14.77 -1.43 4.09
N THR A 28 15.25 -2.38 4.90
CA THR A 28 14.82 -3.78 4.83
C THR A 28 14.20 -4.22 6.15
N ALA A 29 13.22 -5.12 6.08
CA ALA A 29 12.63 -5.78 7.23
C ALA A 29 12.35 -7.25 6.93
N THR A 30 12.28 -8.05 7.96
CA THR A 30 11.78 -9.42 7.88
C THR A 30 10.56 -9.54 8.78
N VAL A 31 9.50 -10.13 8.27
CA VAL A 31 8.26 -10.37 9.02
C VAL A 31 8.13 -11.86 9.35
N ALA A 32 7.68 -12.15 10.56
CA ALA A 32 7.19 -13.47 10.94
C ALA A 32 5.75 -13.33 11.43
N VAL A 33 4.81 -13.89 10.70
CA VAL A 33 3.41 -13.99 11.13
C VAL A 33 3.29 -15.13 12.13
N MET A 34 2.79 -14.83 13.33
CA MET A 34 2.71 -15.77 14.45
C MET A 34 1.26 -16.21 14.65
N SER A 35 0.93 -17.43 14.26
CA SER A 35 -0.40 -18.03 14.47
C SER A 35 -0.39 -18.83 15.76
N GLY A 36 -1.36 -18.58 16.67
CA GLY A 36 -1.42 -19.22 17.97
C GLY A 36 -0.25 -18.91 18.91
N LYS A 37 -0.08 -19.69 19.97
CA LYS A 37 0.86 -19.33 21.06
C LYS A 37 2.34 -19.33 20.70
N LYS A 38 2.81 -19.81 19.55
CA LYS A 38 4.24 -19.75 19.13
C LYS A 38 4.53 -20.29 17.71
N THR A 39 3.53 -20.62 16.91
CA THR A 39 3.78 -21.23 15.60
C THR A 39 3.97 -20.16 14.53
N LYS A 40 5.12 -20.17 13.87
CA LYS A 40 5.39 -19.30 12.71
C LYS A 40 4.56 -19.79 11.52
N SER A 41 3.82 -18.91 10.88
CA SER A 41 3.14 -19.24 9.62
C SER A 41 4.16 -19.51 8.52
N HIS A 42 3.86 -20.44 7.63
CA HIS A 42 4.66 -20.69 6.42
C HIS A 42 4.50 -19.58 5.37
N ASN A 43 3.43 -18.81 5.44
CA ASN A 43 3.18 -17.66 4.59
C ASN A 43 3.18 -16.39 5.45
N ALA A 44 4.06 -15.47 5.13
CA ALA A 44 4.18 -14.18 5.80
C ALA A 44 3.97 -13.02 4.80
N SER A 45 3.26 -13.28 3.69
CA SER A 45 2.89 -12.24 2.71
C SER A 45 1.86 -11.26 3.27
N ASP A 46 1.70 -10.16 2.56
CA ASP A 46 0.60 -9.22 2.74
C ASP A 46 0.64 -8.42 4.05
N VAL A 47 1.77 -8.41 4.74
CA VAL A 47 2.03 -7.46 5.82
C VAL A 47 2.54 -6.17 5.20
N VAL A 48 1.86 -5.07 5.49
CA VAL A 48 2.24 -3.74 5.02
C VAL A 48 2.94 -2.99 6.15
N ILE A 49 4.11 -2.43 5.87
CA ILE A 49 4.77 -1.48 6.77
C ILE A 49 4.97 -0.15 6.08
N TRP A 50 4.90 0.94 6.84
CA TRP A 50 5.21 2.26 6.31
C TRP A 50 5.89 3.15 7.34
N LEU A 51 6.60 4.15 6.83
CA LEU A 51 7.39 5.08 7.60
C LEU A 51 6.83 6.50 7.44
N SER A 52 6.45 7.12 8.56
CA SER A 52 6.02 8.52 8.60
C SER A 52 7.09 9.35 9.28
N SER A 53 7.62 10.39 8.62
CA SER A 53 8.64 11.28 9.22
C SER A 53 8.11 11.94 10.49
N THR A 54 8.93 11.98 11.54
CA THR A 54 8.65 12.69 12.80
C THR A 54 9.30 14.08 12.83
N ASP A 55 10.26 14.36 11.97
CA ASP A 55 11.05 15.59 11.97
C ASP A 55 10.42 16.73 11.15
N GLY A 56 9.16 16.57 10.72
CA GLY A 56 8.49 17.56 9.89
C GLY A 56 9.12 17.73 8.49
N ALA A 57 10.04 16.84 8.12
CA ALA A 57 10.59 16.82 6.77
C ALA A 57 9.41 16.71 5.78
N VAL A 58 9.35 17.65 4.85
CA VAL A 58 8.37 17.63 3.77
C VAL A 58 8.64 16.37 2.96
N ILE A 59 7.93 15.30 3.30
CA ILE A 59 7.93 14.11 2.48
C ILE A 59 7.27 14.53 1.18
N LYS A 60 8.05 14.57 0.09
CA LYS A 60 7.48 14.80 -1.23
C LYS A 60 6.46 13.68 -1.46
N PRO A 61 5.16 14.00 -1.60
CA PRO A 61 4.17 12.97 -1.86
C PRO A 61 4.64 12.13 -3.05
N ALA A 62 4.42 10.82 -3.00
CA ALA A 62 4.65 10.01 -4.18
C ALA A 62 3.89 10.66 -5.32
N ALA A 63 4.58 10.97 -6.42
CA ALA A 63 3.94 11.54 -7.58
C ALA A 63 2.82 10.58 -7.99
N VAL A 64 1.56 11.01 -7.85
CA VAL A 64 0.44 10.24 -8.38
C VAL A 64 0.64 10.24 -9.89
N ASN A 65 1.19 9.14 -10.40
CA ASN A 65 1.37 9.00 -11.84
C ASN A 65 -0.02 8.86 -12.47
N GLN A 66 -0.54 9.97 -12.98
CA GLN A 66 -1.86 10.00 -13.62
C GLN A 66 -1.93 9.10 -14.86
N SER A 67 -0.79 8.71 -15.42
CA SER A 67 -0.73 7.82 -16.60
C SER A 67 -0.99 6.34 -16.25
N SER A 68 -0.73 5.92 -15.02
CA SER A 68 -1.01 4.57 -14.53
C SER A 68 -1.91 4.62 -13.30
N ARG A 69 -3.22 4.69 -13.53
CA ARG A 69 -4.19 4.66 -12.44
C ARG A 69 -4.14 3.30 -11.75
N PRO A 70 -3.99 3.26 -10.41
CA PRO A 70 -4.08 2.01 -9.68
C PRO A 70 -5.45 1.37 -9.89
N ARG A 71 -5.48 0.04 -9.93
CA ARG A 71 -6.69 -0.72 -10.23
C ARG A 71 -6.93 -1.79 -9.19
N LEU A 72 -8.17 -1.97 -8.81
CA LEU A 72 -8.67 -3.11 -8.07
C LEU A 72 -9.64 -3.88 -9.01
N LEU A 73 -9.08 -4.83 -9.73
CA LEU A 73 -9.78 -5.59 -10.77
C LEU A 73 -10.75 -6.60 -10.13
N GLN A 74 -11.96 -6.67 -10.65
CA GLN A 74 -12.92 -7.74 -10.33
C GLN A 74 -12.85 -8.79 -11.41
N LYS A 75 -12.40 -9.98 -11.03
CA LYS A 75 -12.29 -11.14 -11.92
C LYS A 75 -12.37 -12.43 -11.10
N ASP A 76 -13.07 -13.41 -11.65
CA ASP A 76 -13.26 -14.74 -11.03
C ASP A 76 -13.85 -14.63 -9.61
N LYS A 77 -14.84 -13.73 -9.41
CA LYS A 77 -15.44 -13.41 -8.10
C LYS A 77 -14.41 -13.05 -7.03
N SER A 78 -13.37 -12.32 -7.43
CA SER A 78 -12.32 -11.84 -6.53
C SER A 78 -11.85 -10.44 -6.90
N PHE A 79 -11.27 -9.73 -5.93
CA PHE A 79 -10.54 -8.50 -6.20
C PHE A 79 -9.05 -8.80 -6.38
N GLN A 80 -8.44 -8.17 -7.39
CA GLN A 80 -7.03 -8.36 -7.73
C GLN A 80 -6.34 -7.00 -7.92
N PRO A 81 -5.28 -6.70 -7.13
CA PRO A 81 -4.73 -7.49 -6.02
C PRO A 81 -5.68 -7.50 -4.81
N HIS A 82 -5.47 -8.42 -3.83
CA HIS A 82 -6.22 -8.40 -2.57
C HIS A 82 -5.87 -7.17 -1.71
N ILE A 83 -4.58 -6.76 -1.69
CA ILE A 83 -4.12 -5.56 -1.00
C ILE A 83 -3.56 -4.57 -2.01
N LEU A 84 -4.08 -3.36 -2.00
CA LEU A 84 -3.64 -2.26 -2.85
C LEU A 84 -3.21 -1.08 -1.98
N VAL A 85 -1.93 -0.73 -2.03
CA VAL A 85 -1.41 0.47 -1.36
C VAL A 85 -1.29 1.60 -2.36
N VAL A 86 -1.83 2.77 -2.02
CA VAL A 86 -1.84 3.95 -2.90
C VAL A 86 -1.45 5.22 -2.15
N PRO A 87 -0.86 6.20 -2.81
CA PRO A 87 -0.73 7.55 -2.26
C PRO A 87 -2.12 8.19 -2.02
N VAL A 88 -2.23 8.98 -0.97
CA VAL A 88 -3.40 9.87 -0.78
C VAL A 88 -3.56 10.77 -2.01
N GLY A 89 -4.80 10.96 -2.46
CA GLY A 89 -5.12 11.66 -3.69
C GLY A 89 -5.19 10.78 -4.94
N SER A 90 -4.96 9.47 -4.81
CA SER A 90 -5.08 8.54 -5.93
C SER A 90 -6.53 8.31 -6.35
N LEU A 91 -6.76 8.33 -7.66
CA LEU A 91 -8.01 7.87 -8.27
C LEU A 91 -7.86 6.39 -8.64
N VAL A 92 -8.50 5.51 -7.85
CA VAL A 92 -8.44 4.06 -8.03
C VAL A 92 -9.57 3.60 -8.92
N GLN A 93 -9.25 2.78 -9.91
CA GLN A 93 -10.20 2.19 -10.85
C GLN A 93 -10.70 0.82 -10.33
N PHE A 94 -11.99 0.56 -10.52
CA PHE A 94 -12.65 -0.70 -10.19
C PHE A 94 -13.26 -1.32 -11.46
N PRO A 95 -12.46 -1.89 -12.36
CA PRO A 95 -12.97 -2.52 -13.57
C PRO A 95 -13.62 -3.88 -13.26
N ASN A 96 -14.82 -4.11 -13.81
CA ASN A 96 -15.49 -5.40 -13.79
C ASN A 96 -15.10 -6.20 -15.04
N ARG A 97 -14.44 -7.35 -14.87
CA ARG A 97 -14.04 -8.29 -15.94
C ARG A 97 -14.73 -9.65 -15.84
N ASP A 98 -15.65 -9.79 -14.87
CA ASP A 98 -16.51 -10.95 -14.80
C ASP A 98 -17.70 -10.82 -15.76
N PRO A 99 -18.30 -11.91 -16.22
CA PRO A 99 -19.45 -11.87 -17.13
C PRO A 99 -20.78 -11.55 -16.44
N PHE A 100 -20.74 -11.04 -15.21
CA PHE A 100 -21.91 -10.73 -14.39
C PHE A 100 -21.69 -9.42 -13.62
N PHE A 101 -22.76 -8.95 -12.98
CA PHE A 101 -22.75 -7.71 -12.21
C PHE A 101 -22.00 -7.84 -10.89
N HIS A 102 -21.44 -6.70 -10.45
CA HIS A 102 -20.91 -6.51 -9.11
C HIS A 102 -21.45 -5.23 -8.49
N ASN A 103 -21.46 -5.18 -7.16
CA ASN A 103 -21.70 -3.95 -6.39
C ASN A 103 -20.59 -3.79 -5.37
N VAL A 104 -19.68 -2.86 -5.61
CA VAL A 104 -18.49 -2.63 -4.77
C VAL A 104 -18.77 -1.52 -3.78
N PHE A 105 -18.47 -1.77 -2.52
CA PHE A 105 -18.68 -0.79 -1.45
C PHE A 105 -17.59 -0.85 -0.37
N SER A 106 -17.51 0.23 0.42
CA SER A 106 -16.74 0.33 1.66
C SER A 106 -17.50 1.20 2.65
N LEU A 107 -17.76 0.68 3.87
CA LEU A 107 -18.53 1.39 4.90
C LEU A 107 -17.74 1.73 6.15
N PHE A 108 -16.57 1.10 6.34
CA PHE A 108 -15.77 1.22 7.54
C PHE A 108 -14.69 2.28 7.40
N GLU A 109 -13.71 2.27 8.29
CA GLU A 109 -12.59 3.21 8.33
C GLU A 109 -11.98 3.48 6.95
N GLY A 110 -11.41 4.67 6.76
CA GLY A 110 -10.86 5.09 5.48
C GLY A 110 -11.90 5.75 4.57
N LYS A 111 -11.88 5.43 3.28
CA LYS A 111 -12.82 5.98 2.30
C LYS A 111 -14.12 5.18 2.27
N ARG A 112 -15.24 5.87 2.56
CA ARG A 112 -16.59 5.28 2.44
C ARG A 112 -17.16 5.57 1.07
N PHE A 113 -17.73 4.56 0.41
CA PHE A 113 -18.41 4.67 -0.88
C PHE A 113 -19.29 3.46 -1.16
N ASP A 114 -20.20 3.62 -2.09
CA ASP A 114 -20.98 2.57 -2.73
C ASP A 114 -21.04 2.90 -4.23
N LEU A 115 -20.56 2.00 -5.09
CA LEU A 115 -20.52 2.17 -6.54
C LEU A 115 -21.83 1.75 -7.22
N GLY A 116 -22.78 1.21 -6.44
CA GLY A 116 -23.97 0.61 -6.99
C GLY A 116 -23.66 -0.66 -7.79
N LEU A 117 -24.68 -1.19 -8.41
CA LEU A 117 -24.58 -2.34 -9.31
C LEU A 117 -24.06 -1.90 -10.69
N TYR A 118 -23.08 -2.60 -11.25
CA TYR A 118 -22.56 -2.31 -12.59
C TYR A 118 -22.12 -3.58 -13.33
N GLU A 119 -22.28 -3.53 -14.65
CA GLU A 119 -22.14 -4.63 -15.59
C GLU A 119 -20.69 -4.94 -15.96
N THR A 120 -20.51 -6.07 -16.65
CA THR A 120 -19.24 -6.50 -17.24
C THR A 120 -18.67 -5.44 -18.18
N GLY A 121 -17.35 -5.30 -18.23
CA GLY A 121 -16.64 -4.34 -19.07
C GLY A 121 -16.64 -2.90 -18.55
N SER A 122 -17.53 -2.57 -17.61
CA SER A 122 -17.58 -1.25 -16.99
C SER A 122 -16.46 -1.03 -15.98
N THR A 123 -16.14 0.24 -15.75
CA THR A 123 -15.17 0.68 -14.74
C THR A 123 -15.79 1.82 -13.94
N ARG A 124 -15.61 1.77 -12.63
CA ARG A 124 -15.96 2.87 -11.70
C ARG A 124 -14.67 3.38 -11.05
N ASP A 125 -14.66 4.66 -10.69
CA ASP A 125 -13.49 5.32 -10.11
C ASP A 125 -13.82 5.84 -8.72
N VAL A 126 -12.88 5.71 -7.78
CA VAL A 126 -12.97 6.26 -6.42
C VAL A 126 -11.71 7.06 -6.09
N LEU A 127 -11.89 8.29 -5.64
CA LEU A 127 -10.80 9.13 -5.15
C LEU A 127 -10.52 8.83 -3.67
N PHE A 128 -9.32 8.36 -3.36
CA PHE A 128 -8.84 8.15 -1.99
C PHE A 128 -8.14 9.40 -1.47
N ASP A 129 -8.93 10.38 -1.06
CA ASP A 129 -8.52 11.75 -0.71
C ASP A 129 -7.99 11.92 0.73
N LYS A 130 -8.07 10.87 1.55
CA LYS A 130 -7.61 10.85 2.95
C LYS A 130 -6.80 9.60 3.24
N PRO A 131 -5.81 9.69 4.15
CA PRO A 131 -5.10 8.50 4.61
C PRO A 131 -6.04 7.58 5.39
N GLY A 132 -5.84 6.29 5.25
CA GLY A 132 -6.63 5.29 5.97
C GLY A 132 -6.67 3.94 5.28
N ILE A 133 -7.29 2.99 5.95
CA ILE A 133 -7.47 1.61 5.51
C ILE A 133 -8.94 1.44 5.17
N SER A 134 -9.23 1.09 3.93
CA SER A 134 -10.58 0.87 3.43
C SER A 134 -10.77 -0.60 3.10
N TYR A 135 -11.68 -1.25 3.79
CA TYR A 135 -12.09 -2.61 3.49
C TYR A 135 -13.15 -2.58 2.39
N ILE A 136 -12.86 -3.28 1.31
CA ILE A 136 -13.65 -3.29 0.08
C ILE A 136 -14.39 -4.61 -0.01
N PHE A 137 -15.68 -4.57 -0.28
CA PHE A 137 -16.55 -5.75 -0.37
C PHE A 137 -17.43 -5.70 -1.60
N CYS A 138 -17.91 -6.86 -2.03
CA CYS A 138 -19.01 -6.97 -2.98
C CYS A 138 -20.30 -7.27 -2.23
N ASN A 139 -21.41 -6.56 -2.57
CA ASN A 139 -22.70 -6.71 -1.88
C ASN A 139 -23.45 -8.01 -2.25
N ILE A 140 -23.01 -8.70 -3.30
CA ILE A 140 -23.70 -9.91 -3.82
C ILE A 140 -22.84 -11.17 -3.79
N HIS A 141 -21.54 -11.04 -3.53
CA HIS A 141 -20.62 -12.17 -3.44
C HIS A 141 -19.85 -12.10 -2.13
N ALA A 142 -20.21 -12.98 -1.18
CA ALA A 142 -19.68 -12.97 0.17
C ALA A 142 -18.17 -13.22 0.25
N GLU A 143 -17.61 -13.93 -0.73
CA GLU A 143 -16.19 -14.26 -0.82
C GLU A 143 -15.32 -13.10 -1.34
N MET A 144 -15.93 -12.03 -1.87
CA MET A 144 -15.19 -10.93 -2.48
C MET A 144 -14.85 -9.85 -1.46
N SER A 145 -13.60 -9.85 -1.03
CA SER A 145 -13.03 -8.81 -0.19
C SER A 145 -11.65 -8.36 -0.69
N ALA A 146 -11.28 -7.13 -0.38
CA ALA A 146 -9.95 -6.56 -0.59
C ALA A 146 -9.70 -5.41 0.38
N VAL A 147 -8.47 -4.90 0.40
CA VAL A 147 -8.11 -3.75 1.22
C VAL A 147 -7.36 -2.72 0.38
N VAL A 148 -7.81 -1.47 0.45
CA VAL A 148 -7.07 -0.32 -0.10
C VAL A 148 -6.51 0.50 1.05
N ILE A 149 -5.19 0.65 1.07
CA ILE A 149 -4.46 1.43 2.07
C ILE A 149 -3.95 2.71 1.42
N ALA A 150 -4.54 3.85 1.78
CA ALA A 150 -4.13 5.17 1.30
C ALA A 150 -3.11 5.77 2.28
N LEU A 151 -1.90 6.05 1.81
CA LEU A 151 -0.80 6.54 2.63
C LEU A 151 -0.38 7.96 2.25
N SER A 152 -0.09 8.78 3.27
CA SER A 152 0.49 10.12 3.08
C SER A 152 2.02 10.08 2.87
N THR A 153 2.62 8.91 2.91
CA THR A 153 4.06 8.70 2.73
C THR A 153 4.32 7.77 1.56
N PRO A 154 5.38 7.99 0.77
CA PRO A 154 5.81 7.05 -0.26
C PRO A 154 6.63 5.88 0.31
N TYR A 155 7.04 5.95 1.58
CA TYR A 155 7.94 4.99 2.20
C TYR A 155 7.16 3.83 2.81
N TYR A 156 6.84 2.85 2.00
CA TYR A 156 6.15 1.63 2.43
C TYR A 156 6.69 0.40 1.70
N GLY A 157 6.42 -0.75 2.28
CA GLY A 157 6.69 -2.04 1.66
C GLY A 157 5.66 -3.08 2.06
N ILE A 158 5.48 -4.07 1.21
CA ILE A 158 4.59 -5.21 1.43
C ILE A 158 5.45 -6.46 1.49
N SER A 159 5.23 -7.31 2.48
CA SER A 159 6.00 -8.55 2.63
C SER A 159 5.66 -9.56 1.54
N ASP A 160 6.68 -10.24 1.07
CA ASP A 160 6.53 -11.43 0.25
C ASP A 160 6.18 -12.68 1.10
N ARG A 161 6.02 -13.83 0.47
CA ARG A 161 5.71 -15.10 1.17
C ARG A 161 6.76 -15.50 2.22
N ARG A 162 8.01 -15.05 2.06
CA ARG A 162 9.11 -15.30 2.99
C ARG A 162 9.16 -14.27 4.12
N GLY A 163 8.28 -13.24 4.06
CA GLY A 163 8.23 -12.14 4.99
C GLY A 163 9.29 -11.07 4.72
N GLN A 164 9.89 -11.04 3.53
CA GLN A 164 10.87 -10.01 3.20
C GLN A 164 10.16 -8.75 2.76
N ILE A 165 10.62 -7.61 3.26
CA ILE A 165 10.16 -6.27 2.89
C ILE A 165 11.35 -5.42 2.50
N VAL A 166 11.19 -4.66 1.42
CA VAL A 166 12.15 -3.65 0.98
C VAL A 166 11.39 -2.34 0.78
N ILE A 167 11.90 -1.26 1.37
CA ILE A 167 11.41 0.10 1.17
C ILE A 167 12.55 0.90 0.53
N PRO A 168 12.44 1.26 -0.75
CA PRO A 168 13.47 2.02 -1.43
C PRO A 168 13.40 3.51 -1.07
N ASP A 169 14.50 4.20 -1.33
CA ASP A 169 14.60 5.66 -1.39
C ASP A 169 14.18 6.39 -0.10
N VAL A 170 14.39 5.77 1.06
CA VAL A 170 14.09 6.38 2.35
C VAL A 170 15.22 7.33 2.75
N PRO A 171 14.98 8.65 2.87
CA PRO A 171 15.99 9.57 3.35
C PRO A 171 16.42 9.26 4.80
N PRO A 172 17.65 9.60 5.18
CA PRO A 172 18.06 9.57 6.58
C PRO A 172 17.16 10.48 7.42
N GLY A 173 16.79 10.02 8.63
CA GLY A 173 15.90 10.79 9.50
C GLY A 173 15.23 9.91 10.56
N ARG A 174 14.34 10.53 11.33
CA ARG A 174 13.52 9.83 12.32
C ARG A 174 12.12 9.58 11.76
N TYR A 175 11.63 8.38 11.99
CA TYR A 175 10.37 7.92 11.46
C TYR A 175 9.56 7.16 12.50
N THR A 176 8.24 7.28 12.43
CA THR A 176 7.33 6.34 13.06
C THR A 176 7.11 5.18 12.09
N LEU A 177 7.52 3.98 12.49
CA LEU A 177 7.18 2.72 11.83
C LEU A 177 5.78 2.30 12.24
N ARG A 178 4.94 1.98 11.26
CA ARG A 178 3.63 1.37 11.45
C ARG A 178 3.54 0.08 10.67
N VAL A 179 2.72 -0.83 11.19
CA VAL A 179 2.49 -2.16 10.64
C VAL A 179 0.99 -2.38 10.48
N TRP A 180 0.61 -2.96 9.37
CA TRP A 180 -0.75 -3.46 9.15
C TRP A 180 -0.71 -4.89 8.61
N TYR A 181 -1.62 -5.69 9.08
CA TYR A 181 -1.88 -7.05 8.61
C TYR A 181 -3.34 -7.39 8.85
N GLU A 182 -4.03 -7.89 7.82
CA GLU A 182 -5.47 -8.17 7.90
C GLU A 182 -5.82 -9.22 8.97
N GLY A 183 -4.95 -10.22 9.15
CA GLY A 183 -5.13 -11.28 10.13
C GLY A 183 -4.77 -10.90 11.58
N ALA A 184 -4.51 -9.63 11.89
CA ALA A 184 -4.14 -9.17 13.23
C ALA A 184 -5.17 -8.21 13.82
N LEU A 185 -5.31 -8.23 15.14
CA LEU A 185 -6.15 -7.27 15.85
C LEU A 185 -5.50 -5.87 15.87
N PRO A 186 -6.28 -4.77 15.81
CA PRO A 186 -5.78 -3.40 15.80
C PRO A 186 -4.84 -3.09 16.97
N ASP A 187 -5.15 -3.53 18.17
CA ASP A 187 -4.32 -3.31 19.37
C ASP A 187 -2.95 -3.99 19.26
N ALA A 188 -2.92 -5.20 18.69
CA ALA A 188 -1.68 -5.94 18.45
C ALA A 188 -0.80 -5.24 17.40
N LEU A 189 -1.39 -4.64 16.38
CA LEU A 189 -0.69 -3.84 15.38
C LEU A 189 -0.18 -2.52 15.96
N SER A 190 -1.00 -1.86 16.78
CA SER A 190 -0.62 -0.62 17.47
C SER A 190 0.59 -0.82 18.38
N ALA A 191 0.70 -1.97 19.06
CA ALA A 191 1.84 -2.32 19.90
C ALA A 191 3.16 -2.49 19.12
N LEU A 192 3.11 -2.69 17.80
CA LEU A 192 4.28 -2.75 16.91
C LEU A 192 4.73 -1.37 16.44
N THR A 193 3.92 -0.34 16.64
CA THR A 193 4.26 1.04 16.26
C THR A 193 5.41 1.55 17.13
N ARG A 194 6.45 2.05 16.50
CA ARG A 194 7.61 2.60 17.21
C ARG A 194 8.38 3.62 16.38
N GLU A 195 9.15 4.45 17.05
CA GLU A 195 10.10 5.32 16.39
C GLU A 195 11.36 4.54 15.99
N ILE A 196 11.89 4.87 14.81
CA ILE A 196 13.15 4.34 14.27
C ILE A 196 13.95 5.47 13.64
N THR A 197 15.28 5.28 13.60
CA THR A 197 16.18 6.19 12.93
C THR A 197 16.79 5.49 11.72
N ILE A 198 16.71 6.14 10.57
CA ILE A 198 17.32 5.69 9.31
C ILE A 198 18.60 6.49 9.09
N GLY A 199 19.71 5.79 8.90
CA GLY A 199 21.02 6.39 8.64
C GLY A 199 21.30 6.57 7.14
N ASN A 200 22.54 6.93 6.82
CA ASN A 200 22.98 7.18 5.42
C ASN A 200 23.34 5.89 4.65
N ALA A 201 23.26 4.72 5.29
CA ALA A 201 23.51 3.43 4.67
C ALA A 201 22.25 2.57 4.69
N THR A 202 22.26 1.44 3.99
CA THR A 202 21.16 0.45 4.08
C THR A 202 20.86 0.15 5.54
N SER A 203 19.60 0.36 5.93
CA SER A 203 19.12 0.19 7.30
C SER A 203 18.24 -1.04 7.41
N ALA A 204 18.55 -1.93 8.34
CA ALA A 204 17.71 -3.08 8.64
C ALA A 204 16.84 -2.82 9.87
N ILE A 205 15.52 -2.89 9.72
CA ILE A 205 14.56 -2.79 10.84
C ILE A 205 14.62 -4.05 11.71
N GLY A 206 15.10 -5.16 11.14
CA GLY A 206 15.18 -6.45 11.80
C GLY A 206 13.89 -7.28 11.66
N LEU A 207 13.67 -8.19 12.62
CA LEU A 207 12.54 -9.11 12.61
C LEU A 207 11.32 -8.49 13.31
N LEU A 208 10.23 -8.38 12.57
CA LEU A 208 8.90 -7.99 13.06
C LEU A 208 8.05 -9.26 13.28
N ARG A 209 7.67 -9.52 14.53
CA ARG A 209 6.74 -10.61 14.87
C ARG A 209 5.32 -10.06 14.90
N VAL A 210 4.52 -10.43 13.90
CA VAL A 210 3.14 -9.95 13.75
C VAL A 210 2.20 -11.03 14.26
N PRO A 211 1.45 -10.79 15.37
CA PRO A 211 0.48 -11.75 15.86
C PRO A 211 -0.67 -11.88 14.88
N ALA A 212 -1.01 -13.10 14.49
CA ALA A 212 -2.24 -13.41 13.75
C ALA A 212 -3.28 -13.98 14.72
N SER A 213 -4.43 -13.36 14.76
CA SER A 213 -5.56 -13.79 15.59
C SER A 213 -6.56 -14.62 14.80
N ASN A 214 -6.31 -14.79 13.49
CA ASN A 214 -7.18 -15.48 12.54
C ASN A 214 -8.67 -15.08 12.61
N PRO A 215 -8.99 -13.80 12.61
CA PRO A 215 -10.36 -13.40 12.41
C PRO A 215 -10.66 -13.55 10.92
N THR A 216 -11.15 -14.69 10.51
CA THR A 216 -11.99 -14.76 9.32
C THR A 216 -13.22 -13.92 9.68
N GLN A 217 -13.14 -12.62 9.44
CA GLN A 217 -14.32 -11.78 9.60
C GLN A 217 -15.24 -12.13 8.44
N GLU A 218 -16.26 -12.94 8.73
CA GLU A 218 -17.42 -13.00 7.89
C GLU A 218 -17.97 -11.57 7.80
N HIS A 219 -17.75 -10.93 6.67
CA HIS A 219 -18.27 -9.59 6.47
C HIS A 219 -19.75 -9.65 6.13
N LYS A 220 -20.47 -8.62 6.55
CA LYS A 220 -21.89 -8.45 6.22
C LYS A 220 -22.02 -7.76 4.86
N ASN A 221 -23.19 -7.88 4.25
CA ASN A 221 -23.53 -7.13 3.06
C ASN A 221 -23.70 -5.62 3.37
N LEU A 222 -23.94 -4.79 2.35
CA LEU A 222 -24.12 -3.34 2.47
C LEU A 222 -25.17 -2.92 3.52
N TYR A 223 -26.16 -3.79 3.78
CA TYR A 223 -27.27 -3.55 4.72
C TYR A 223 -27.02 -4.13 6.11
N GLY A 224 -25.81 -4.61 6.39
CA GLY A 224 -25.45 -5.21 7.68
C GLY A 224 -26.04 -6.60 7.92
N ARG A 225 -26.55 -7.27 6.87
CA ARG A 225 -27.15 -8.60 6.92
C ARG A 225 -26.17 -9.65 6.40
N ASP A 226 -26.42 -10.90 6.75
CA ASP A 226 -25.72 -12.02 6.14
C ASP A 226 -26.08 -12.15 4.66
N TYR A 227 -25.15 -12.68 3.88
CA TYR A 227 -25.42 -12.97 2.48
C TYR A 227 -26.42 -14.14 2.39
N THR A 228 -27.45 -13.96 1.55
CA THR A 228 -28.35 -15.04 1.24
C THR A 228 -27.60 -16.02 0.33
N PRO A 229 -27.47 -17.31 0.69
CA PRO A 229 -26.91 -18.30 -0.22
C PRO A 229 -27.67 -18.25 -1.55
N PRO A 230 -26.99 -18.35 -2.70
CA PRO A 230 -27.68 -18.47 -3.98
C PRO A 230 -28.59 -19.69 -3.92
N ALA A 231 -29.86 -19.53 -4.35
CA ALA A 231 -30.79 -20.66 -4.40
C ALA A 231 -30.17 -21.78 -5.24
N PRO A 232 -30.19 -23.02 -4.77
CA PRO A 232 -29.73 -24.16 -5.57
C PRO A 232 -30.45 -24.13 -6.92
N ALA A 233 -29.68 -24.05 -8.02
CA ALA A 233 -30.20 -24.03 -9.38
C ALA A 233 -30.95 -22.71 -9.81
N SER A 234 -30.58 -21.56 -9.28
CA SER A 234 -31.02 -20.31 -9.90
C SER A 234 -30.13 -19.98 -11.11
N PRO A 235 -30.64 -20.02 -12.36
CA PRO A 235 -29.86 -19.66 -13.55
C PRO A 235 -29.65 -18.15 -13.70
N THR A 236 -29.83 -17.38 -12.64
CA THR A 236 -30.00 -15.91 -12.68
C THR A 236 -28.70 -15.16 -13.02
N TYR A 237 -27.58 -15.84 -13.13
CA TYR A 237 -26.29 -15.19 -13.47
C TYR A 237 -25.48 -15.94 -14.57
N GLU A 238 -26.07 -16.90 -15.23
CA GLU A 238 -25.49 -17.51 -16.43
C GLU A 238 -26.13 -16.85 -17.67
N HIS A 239 -25.70 -15.67 -18.05
CA HIS A 239 -25.99 -15.07 -19.35
C HIS A 239 -25.17 -13.85 -19.66
N PRO A 240 -25.03 -13.65 -20.96
CA PRO A 240 -24.42 -14.43 -22.03
C PRO A 240 -23.02 -13.97 -22.31
#